data_2f61d8baaddd61ab2eeed9cbcb8e1b75
#
_entry.id   2f61d8baaddd61ab2eeed9cbcb8e1b75
#
_cell.length_a   1.000
_cell.length_b   1.000
_cell.length_c   1.000
_cell.angle_alpha   90.00
_cell.angle_beta   90.00
_cell.angle_gamma   90.00
#
_symmetry.space_group_name_H-M   'P 1'
#
loop_
_entity.id
_entity.type
_entity.pdbx_description
1 polymer ?
#
loop_
_entity_poly.entity_id
_entity_poly.type
_entity_poly.pdbx_seq_one_letter_code
_entity_poly.pdbx_strand_id
1 'polypeptide(L)'
;MALRAKKPTAKSKRLKLFMYGDAGVGKTTAGLQMPKPYIIDAERGTENYHKLINKVGGAVMHTVDIDEVIDEVRKLSTEEHDFKTLVIDPITPLYFDLVEKMEAQHGNEWGKHYAEANKQMKRLINLIMRLDMNVVVTAHAKVVYGEDMKKDGITFDGWKRLDYIFDLVLELRKQTPTKRYAKVVKTRIETFPDGETFEWNYDSLTERFSQSELERQADTITTATADQLAEIQVLSTKLADGLEFVDKCMRKAKVAQLADLTTEQAQKMIDHFIKSLGLGKPVGATK
;
A
#
# COMPACT_ATOMS: atom_id res chain seq x y z
N MET A 1 -17.82 0.29 32.50
CA MET A 1 -17.25 0.48 31.14
C MET A 1 -17.48 -0.79 30.34
N ALA A 2 -18.08 -0.69 29.16
CA ALA A 2 -18.24 -1.85 28.27
C ALA A 2 -16.92 -2.14 27.55
N LEU A 3 -16.55 -3.42 27.46
CA LEU A 3 -15.38 -3.85 26.69
C LEU A 3 -15.54 -3.50 25.21
N ARG A 4 -14.47 -3.00 24.57
CA ARG A 4 -14.48 -2.54 23.17
C ARG A 4 -14.13 -3.65 22.16
N ALA A 5 -13.70 -4.81 22.63
CA ALA A 5 -13.38 -5.94 21.78
C ALA A 5 -14.66 -6.49 21.10
N LYS A 6 -14.55 -6.84 19.82
CA LYS A 6 -15.62 -7.51 19.06
C LYS A 6 -15.10 -8.86 18.58
N LYS A 7 -15.97 -9.84 18.47
CA LYS A 7 -15.61 -11.12 17.83
C LYS A 7 -15.21 -10.86 16.39
N PRO A 8 -14.09 -11.48 15.91
CA PRO A 8 -13.70 -11.34 14.52
C PRO A 8 -14.75 -11.97 13.62
N THR A 9 -15.04 -11.30 12.51
CA THR A 9 -15.87 -11.85 11.43
C THR A 9 -14.95 -12.24 10.28
N ALA A 10 -15.21 -13.39 9.67
CA ALA A 10 -14.51 -13.79 8.46
C ALA A 10 -14.81 -12.75 7.36
N LYS A 11 -13.84 -11.95 7.01
CA LYS A 11 -13.88 -11.08 5.83
C LYS A 11 -12.88 -11.62 4.84
N SER A 12 -13.32 -11.85 3.62
CA SER A 12 -12.43 -12.09 2.52
C SER A 12 -11.45 -10.92 2.37
N LYS A 13 -10.16 -11.21 2.30
CA LYS A 13 -9.11 -10.20 2.22
C LYS A 13 -8.50 -10.22 0.83
N ARG A 14 -8.20 -9.04 0.31
CA ARG A 14 -7.40 -8.87 -0.89
C ARG A 14 -5.96 -9.33 -0.64
N LEU A 15 -5.34 -9.90 -1.66
CA LEU A 15 -3.92 -10.25 -1.62
C LEU A 15 -3.07 -8.99 -1.41
N LYS A 16 -2.21 -8.99 -0.39
CA LYS A 16 -1.19 -7.97 -0.15
C LYS A 16 0.17 -8.65 -0.19
N LEU A 17 0.77 -8.65 -1.38
CA LEU A 17 1.99 -9.38 -1.72
C LEU A 17 3.17 -8.43 -1.88
N PHE A 18 4.26 -8.73 -1.20
CA PHE A 18 5.57 -8.11 -1.40
C PHE A 18 6.55 -9.13 -1.94
N MET A 19 7.26 -8.79 -3.02
CA MET A 19 8.23 -9.67 -3.66
C MET A 19 9.57 -8.98 -3.85
N TYR A 20 10.65 -9.71 -3.64
CA TYR A 20 11.98 -9.22 -3.97
C TYR A 20 12.84 -10.34 -4.58
N GLY A 21 13.95 -9.99 -5.16
CA GLY A 21 14.89 -10.93 -5.78
C GLY A 21 15.86 -10.24 -6.72
N ASP A 22 16.84 -10.97 -7.19
CA ASP A 22 17.89 -10.49 -8.10
C ASP A 22 17.31 -9.95 -9.42
N ALA A 23 18.12 -9.24 -10.19
CA ALA A 23 17.74 -8.80 -11.52
C ALA A 23 17.39 -9.98 -12.43
N GLY A 24 16.34 -9.84 -13.25
CA GLY A 24 15.93 -10.85 -14.23
C GLY A 24 15.27 -12.10 -13.65
N VAL A 25 14.92 -12.13 -12.35
CA VAL A 25 14.18 -13.27 -11.75
C VAL A 25 12.69 -13.30 -12.11
N GLY A 26 12.16 -12.23 -12.75
CA GLY A 26 10.77 -12.18 -13.23
C GLY A 26 9.80 -11.45 -12.30
N LYS A 27 10.25 -10.51 -11.48
CA LYS A 27 9.40 -9.68 -10.61
C LYS A 27 8.33 -8.92 -11.41
N THR A 28 8.76 -8.19 -12.43
CA THR A 28 7.87 -7.47 -13.36
C THR A 28 6.83 -8.43 -13.97
N THR A 29 7.28 -9.57 -14.53
CA THR A 29 6.37 -10.56 -15.13
C THR A 29 5.35 -11.09 -14.13
N ALA A 30 5.73 -11.29 -12.87
CA ALA A 30 4.82 -11.73 -11.82
C ALA A 30 3.70 -10.71 -11.57
N GLY A 31 4.03 -9.42 -11.53
CA GLY A 31 3.03 -8.34 -11.43
C GLY A 31 2.11 -8.26 -12.66
N LEU A 32 2.68 -8.43 -13.86
CA LEU A 32 1.93 -8.36 -15.12
C LEU A 32 0.96 -9.53 -15.35
N GLN A 33 1.15 -10.65 -14.66
CA GLN A 33 0.24 -11.81 -14.73
C GLN A 33 -1.00 -11.64 -13.85
N MET A 34 -1.03 -10.64 -13.00
CA MET A 34 -2.17 -10.38 -12.13
C MET A 34 -3.39 -9.87 -12.92
N PRO A 35 -4.62 -10.09 -12.41
CA PRO A 35 -5.81 -9.66 -13.11
C PRO A 35 -5.91 -8.14 -13.20
N LYS A 36 -6.16 -7.61 -14.39
CA LYS A 36 -6.35 -6.19 -14.71
C LYS A 36 -5.43 -5.25 -13.91
N PRO A 37 -4.10 -5.34 -14.08
CA PRO A 37 -3.15 -4.61 -13.25
C PRO A 37 -3.09 -3.13 -13.63
N TYR A 38 -3.16 -2.25 -12.64
CA TYR A 38 -2.70 -0.87 -12.72
C TYR A 38 -1.25 -0.83 -12.24
N ILE A 39 -0.33 -0.50 -13.12
CA ILE A 39 1.10 -0.67 -12.89
C ILE A 39 1.76 0.70 -12.73
N ILE A 40 2.40 0.92 -11.59
CA ILE A 40 3.32 2.02 -11.36
C ILE A 40 4.72 1.47 -11.61
N ASP A 41 5.29 1.85 -12.76
CA ASP A 41 6.59 1.39 -13.25
C ASP A 41 7.66 2.47 -12.99
N ALA A 42 8.50 2.23 -12.01
CA ALA A 42 9.52 3.18 -11.59
C ALA A 42 10.84 3.08 -12.39
N GLU A 43 10.99 2.07 -13.26
CA GLU A 43 12.23 1.81 -14.01
C GLU A 43 12.03 1.67 -15.52
N ARG A 44 10.79 1.88 -16.00
CA ARG A 44 10.40 1.64 -17.40
C ARG A 44 10.62 0.20 -17.86
N GLY A 45 10.60 -0.74 -16.91
CA GLY A 45 10.79 -2.17 -17.18
C GLY A 45 9.65 -2.81 -17.97
N THR A 46 8.50 -2.14 -18.03
CA THR A 46 7.30 -2.64 -18.74
C THR A 46 7.23 -2.32 -20.21
N GLU A 47 8.10 -1.47 -20.77
CA GLU A 47 8.04 -0.98 -22.16
C GLU A 47 7.98 -2.12 -23.21
N ASN A 48 8.64 -3.25 -22.95
CA ASN A 48 8.64 -4.41 -23.84
C ASN A 48 7.46 -5.36 -23.63
N TYR A 49 6.55 -5.10 -22.69
CA TYR A 49 5.45 -5.99 -22.31
C TYR A 49 4.07 -5.50 -22.75
N HIS A 50 3.99 -4.49 -23.62
CA HIS A 50 2.72 -3.88 -24.05
C HIS A 50 1.66 -4.91 -24.51
N LYS A 51 2.07 -5.98 -25.22
CA LYS A 51 1.15 -7.03 -25.68
C LYS A 51 0.53 -7.80 -24.51
N LEU A 52 1.34 -8.11 -23.51
CA LEU A 52 0.87 -8.82 -22.31
C LEU A 52 -0.05 -7.92 -21.48
N ILE A 53 0.34 -6.68 -21.26
CA ILE A 53 -0.43 -5.69 -20.48
C ILE A 53 -1.81 -5.48 -21.13
N ASN A 54 -1.86 -5.25 -22.43
CA ASN A 54 -3.13 -5.11 -23.17
C ASN A 54 -3.99 -6.38 -23.08
N LYS A 55 -3.37 -7.57 -23.18
CA LYS A 55 -4.08 -8.85 -23.09
C LYS A 55 -4.79 -9.03 -21.73
N VAL A 56 -4.18 -8.60 -20.64
CA VAL A 56 -4.78 -8.73 -19.31
C VAL A 56 -5.63 -7.53 -18.91
N GLY A 57 -5.79 -6.53 -19.78
CA GLY A 57 -6.58 -5.32 -19.52
C GLY A 57 -5.90 -4.39 -18.51
N GLY A 58 -4.57 -4.33 -18.54
CA GLY A 58 -3.78 -3.49 -17.66
C GLY A 58 -3.51 -2.09 -18.20
N ALA A 59 -3.03 -1.21 -17.32
CA ALA A 59 -2.51 0.12 -17.64
C ALA A 59 -1.19 0.38 -16.92
N VAL A 60 -0.38 1.29 -17.47
CA VAL A 60 0.95 1.64 -16.91
C VAL A 60 1.07 3.15 -16.74
N MET A 61 1.56 3.54 -15.58
CA MET A 61 2.05 4.88 -15.27
C MET A 61 3.55 4.80 -14.97
N HIS A 62 4.35 5.63 -15.64
CA HIS A 62 5.79 5.71 -15.39
C HIS A 62 6.08 6.89 -14.49
N THR A 63 6.54 6.63 -13.27
CA THR A 63 6.96 7.69 -12.32
C THR A 63 7.84 7.15 -11.21
N VAL A 64 8.71 8.00 -10.67
CA VAL A 64 9.45 7.81 -9.42
C VAL A 64 9.00 8.82 -8.34
N ASP A 65 8.13 9.77 -8.69
CA ASP A 65 7.63 10.77 -7.75
C ASP A 65 6.56 10.18 -6.83
N ILE A 66 6.84 10.19 -5.53
CA ILE A 66 5.95 9.62 -4.52
C ILE A 66 4.62 10.36 -4.39
N ASP A 67 4.60 11.66 -4.67
CA ASP A 67 3.38 12.47 -4.56
C ASP A 67 2.42 12.10 -5.70
N GLU A 68 2.93 11.88 -6.92
CA GLU A 68 2.15 11.36 -8.04
C GLU A 68 1.60 9.96 -7.75
N VAL A 69 2.42 9.07 -7.15
CA VAL A 69 1.98 7.73 -6.75
C VAL A 69 0.87 7.79 -5.71
N ILE A 70 1.00 8.67 -4.71
CA ILE A 70 -0.03 8.88 -3.69
C ILE A 70 -1.34 9.35 -4.31
N ASP A 71 -1.29 10.29 -5.24
CA ASP A 71 -2.48 10.82 -5.90
C ASP A 71 -3.17 9.76 -6.77
N GLU A 72 -2.43 8.94 -7.49
CA GLU A 72 -3.00 7.82 -8.25
C GLU A 72 -3.62 6.74 -7.34
N VAL A 73 -2.96 6.40 -6.23
CA VAL A 73 -3.52 5.46 -5.25
C VAL A 73 -4.83 6.00 -4.64
N ARG A 74 -4.94 7.32 -4.45
CA ARG A 74 -6.20 7.96 -4.02
C ARG A 74 -7.28 7.84 -5.08
N LYS A 75 -6.99 8.15 -6.35
CA LYS A 75 -7.95 7.98 -7.46
C LYS A 75 -8.42 6.54 -7.54
N LEU A 76 -7.51 5.55 -7.50
CA LEU A 76 -7.87 4.14 -7.45
C LEU A 76 -8.73 3.75 -6.25
N SER A 77 -8.74 4.52 -5.17
CA SER A 77 -9.63 4.26 -4.03
C SER A 77 -10.98 4.95 -4.13
N THR A 78 -11.12 6.01 -4.93
CA THR A 78 -12.29 6.89 -4.91
C THR A 78 -13.06 6.97 -6.22
N GLU A 79 -12.41 6.70 -7.34
CA GLU A 79 -13.02 6.76 -8.67
C GLU A 79 -13.43 5.36 -9.14
N GLU A 80 -14.48 5.28 -9.95
CA GLU A 80 -14.89 4.03 -10.57
C GLU A 80 -13.88 3.59 -11.63
N HIS A 81 -13.42 2.36 -11.52
CA HIS A 81 -12.51 1.73 -12.47
C HIS A 81 -12.71 0.21 -12.46
N ASP A 82 -12.14 -0.47 -13.44
CA ASP A 82 -12.23 -1.93 -13.55
C ASP A 82 -10.91 -2.67 -13.21
N PHE A 83 -9.88 -1.95 -12.76
CA PHE A 83 -8.62 -2.55 -12.30
C PHE A 83 -8.85 -3.37 -11.04
N LYS A 84 -8.14 -4.50 -10.92
CA LYS A 84 -8.27 -5.45 -9.80
C LYS A 84 -7.00 -5.54 -8.97
N THR A 85 -5.87 -5.14 -9.54
CA THR A 85 -4.56 -5.22 -8.90
C THR A 85 -3.80 -3.92 -9.07
N LEU A 86 -3.28 -3.37 -7.97
CA LEU A 86 -2.23 -2.35 -8.00
C LEU A 86 -0.87 -3.05 -7.99
N VAL A 87 -0.01 -2.72 -8.95
CA VAL A 87 1.39 -3.19 -9.02
C VAL A 87 2.32 -2.00 -8.88
N ILE A 88 3.29 -2.05 -7.98
CA ILE A 88 4.40 -1.08 -7.89
C ILE A 88 5.69 -1.84 -8.18
N ASP A 89 6.33 -1.53 -9.30
CA ASP A 89 7.47 -2.29 -9.83
C ASP A 89 8.60 -1.40 -10.32
N PRO A 90 9.72 -1.36 -9.59
CA PRO A 90 9.86 -1.69 -8.19
C PRO A 90 9.68 -0.47 -7.25
N ILE A 91 9.49 -0.70 -5.96
CA ILE A 91 9.39 0.37 -4.95
C ILE A 91 10.75 0.95 -4.56
N THR A 92 11.83 0.26 -4.89
CA THR A 92 13.20 0.65 -4.53
C THR A 92 13.58 2.04 -5.06
N PRO A 93 13.44 2.37 -6.36
CA PRO A 93 13.73 3.70 -6.88
C PRO A 93 12.84 4.79 -6.27
N LEU A 94 11.54 4.51 -6.05
CA LEU A 94 10.63 5.45 -5.40
C LEU A 94 11.14 5.86 -4.00
N TYR A 95 11.68 4.91 -3.24
CA TYR A 95 12.21 5.21 -1.92
C TYR A 95 13.49 6.01 -1.97
N PHE A 96 14.42 5.69 -2.88
CA PHE A 96 15.69 6.40 -2.99
C PHE A 96 15.51 7.82 -3.56
N ASP A 97 14.69 7.99 -4.59
CA ASP A 97 14.34 9.32 -5.10
C ASP A 97 13.72 10.20 -3.99
N LEU A 98 12.81 9.62 -3.21
CA LEU A 98 12.24 10.31 -2.06
C LEU A 98 13.29 10.71 -1.02
N VAL A 99 14.26 9.85 -0.72
CA VAL A 99 15.34 10.17 0.23
C VAL A 99 16.19 11.33 -0.30
N GLU A 100 16.57 11.31 -1.57
CA GLU A 100 17.33 12.39 -2.22
C GLU A 100 16.54 13.71 -2.23
N LYS A 101 15.24 13.66 -2.55
CA LYS A 101 14.34 14.84 -2.51
C LYS A 101 14.27 15.43 -1.09
N MET A 102 14.18 14.59 -0.07
CA MET A 102 14.15 15.04 1.33
C MET A 102 15.50 15.57 1.80
N GLU A 103 16.62 15.00 1.33
CA GLU A 103 17.96 15.52 1.61
C GLU A 103 18.16 16.92 1.01
N ALA A 104 17.73 17.12 -0.23
CA ALA A 104 17.78 18.43 -0.88
C ALA A 104 16.93 19.51 -0.14
N GLN A 105 15.81 19.12 0.47
CA GLN A 105 14.89 20.03 1.16
C GLN A 105 15.31 20.31 2.62
N HIS A 106 15.80 19.31 3.34
CA HIS A 106 16.01 19.37 4.79
C HIS A 106 17.47 19.22 5.23
N GLY A 107 18.38 18.96 4.27
CA GLY A 107 19.76 18.60 4.58
C GLY A 107 19.88 17.19 5.17
N ASN A 108 21.10 16.73 5.36
CA ASN A 108 21.38 15.38 5.86
C ASN A 108 21.77 15.31 7.34
N GLU A 109 21.78 16.44 8.04
CA GLU A 109 22.14 16.51 9.45
C GLU A 109 21.24 15.63 10.32
N TRP A 110 21.85 14.79 11.15
CA TRP A 110 21.16 13.90 12.10
C TRP A 110 20.10 12.98 11.47
N GLY A 111 20.17 12.75 10.14
CA GLY A 111 19.25 11.86 9.44
C GLY A 111 17.83 12.40 9.29
N LYS A 112 17.62 13.70 9.35
CA LYS A 112 16.30 14.36 9.19
C LYS A 112 15.60 13.95 7.91
N HIS A 113 16.34 13.89 6.78
CA HIS A 113 15.84 13.47 5.47
C HIS A 113 15.24 12.05 5.51
N TYR A 114 15.87 11.11 6.24
CA TYR A 114 15.29 9.77 6.41
C TYR A 114 14.00 9.78 7.24
N ALA A 115 13.90 10.65 8.24
CA ALA A 115 12.69 10.74 9.06
C ALA A 115 11.50 11.22 8.22
N GLU A 116 11.69 12.25 7.39
CA GLU A 116 10.65 12.76 6.50
C GLU A 116 10.33 11.79 5.35
N ALA A 117 11.34 11.18 4.72
CA ALA A 117 11.14 10.14 3.71
C ALA A 117 10.33 8.96 4.29
N ASN A 118 10.68 8.49 5.48
CA ASN A 118 9.95 7.42 6.16
C ASN A 118 8.50 7.78 6.48
N LYS A 119 8.21 9.03 6.78
CA LYS A 119 6.86 9.53 7.04
C LYS A 119 6.00 9.48 5.77
N GLN A 120 6.56 9.93 4.64
CA GLN A 120 5.89 9.88 3.34
C GLN A 120 5.69 8.44 2.86
N MET A 121 6.71 7.60 2.96
CA MET A 121 6.61 6.18 2.62
C MET A 121 5.54 5.48 3.46
N LYS A 122 5.48 5.75 4.77
CA LYS A 122 4.44 5.23 5.64
C LYS A 122 3.03 5.69 5.21
N ARG A 123 2.90 6.93 4.73
CA ARG A 123 1.63 7.44 4.18
C ARG A 123 1.20 6.64 2.96
N LEU A 124 2.09 6.48 1.96
CA LEU A 124 1.82 5.68 0.77
C LEU A 124 1.39 4.26 1.13
N ILE A 125 2.16 3.58 1.98
CA ILE A 125 1.86 2.19 2.37
C ILE A 125 0.52 2.09 3.12
N ASN A 126 0.18 3.04 3.98
CA ASN A 126 -1.12 3.05 4.65
C ASN A 126 -2.28 3.18 3.65
N LEU A 127 -2.13 4.00 2.60
CA LEU A 127 -3.14 4.12 1.54
C LEU A 127 -3.27 2.82 0.75
N ILE A 128 -2.15 2.24 0.31
CA ILE A 128 -2.11 0.97 -0.43
C ILE A 128 -2.78 -0.15 0.36
N MET A 129 -2.51 -0.26 1.67
CA MET A 129 -3.09 -1.31 2.51
C MET A 129 -4.59 -1.15 2.74
N ARG A 130 -5.16 0.02 2.49
CA ARG A 130 -6.60 0.30 2.59
C ARG A 130 -7.36 0.06 1.29
N LEU A 131 -6.68 0.01 0.15
CA LEU A 131 -7.32 -0.27 -1.14
C LEU A 131 -8.05 -1.62 -1.09
N ASP A 132 -9.27 -1.65 -1.62
CA ASP A 132 -9.98 -2.91 -1.87
C ASP A 132 -9.55 -3.55 -3.20
N MET A 133 -8.25 -3.59 -3.42
CA MET A 133 -7.59 -4.20 -4.57
C MET A 133 -6.53 -5.20 -4.11
N ASN A 134 -6.20 -6.16 -4.97
CA ASN A 134 -4.93 -6.87 -4.78
C ASN A 134 -3.78 -5.88 -4.90
N VAL A 135 -2.71 -6.11 -4.17
CA VAL A 135 -1.51 -5.27 -4.24
C VAL A 135 -0.31 -6.18 -4.39
N VAL A 136 0.50 -5.89 -5.39
CA VAL A 136 1.80 -6.50 -5.61
C VAL A 136 2.85 -5.40 -5.59
N VAL A 137 3.77 -5.47 -4.67
CA VAL A 137 4.91 -4.55 -4.61
C VAL A 137 6.18 -5.35 -4.81
N THR A 138 7.04 -4.91 -5.71
CA THR A 138 8.34 -5.54 -5.92
C THR A 138 9.47 -4.65 -5.41
N ALA A 139 10.61 -5.26 -5.09
CA ALA A 139 11.83 -4.54 -4.72
C ALA A 139 13.07 -5.23 -5.28
N HIS A 140 14.16 -4.47 -5.38
CA HIS A 140 15.47 -5.04 -5.64
C HIS A 140 15.93 -5.91 -4.47
N ALA A 141 16.80 -6.87 -4.76
CA ALA A 141 17.53 -7.59 -3.73
C ALA A 141 18.84 -6.91 -3.42
N LYS A 142 19.27 -7.04 -2.17
CA LYS A 142 20.64 -6.75 -1.76
C LYS A 142 21.25 -7.90 -0.99
N VAL A 143 22.54 -8.06 -1.13
CA VAL A 143 23.30 -9.12 -0.45
C VAL A 143 23.40 -8.78 1.04
N VAL A 144 23.19 -9.80 1.86
CA VAL A 144 23.49 -9.78 3.29
C VAL A 144 24.83 -10.51 3.48
N TYR A 145 25.73 -9.91 4.24
CA TYR A 145 27.02 -10.50 4.59
C TYR A 145 26.99 -10.91 6.06
N GLY A 146 27.45 -12.12 6.34
CA GLY A 146 27.66 -12.65 7.68
C GLY A 146 28.91 -12.07 8.35
N GLU A 147 29.20 -12.52 9.58
CA GLU A 147 30.33 -12.07 10.38
C GLU A 147 31.69 -12.25 9.68
N ASP A 148 31.84 -13.27 8.85
CA ASP A 148 33.06 -13.54 8.07
C ASP A 148 33.13 -12.77 6.74
N MET A 149 32.31 -11.76 6.50
CA MET A 149 32.18 -11.07 5.21
C MET A 149 31.78 -12.00 4.04
N LYS A 150 31.32 -13.21 4.34
CA LYS A 150 30.76 -14.13 3.34
C LYS A 150 29.29 -13.82 3.08
N LYS A 151 28.85 -14.07 1.85
CA LYS A 151 27.45 -13.94 1.48
C LYS A 151 26.61 -14.90 2.32
N ASP A 152 25.74 -14.34 3.17
CA ASP A 152 24.84 -15.08 4.06
C ASP A 152 23.42 -15.22 3.47
N GLY A 153 23.11 -14.44 2.46
CA GLY A 153 21.81 -14.47 1.80
C GLY A 153 21.52 -13.20 1.02
N ILE A 154 20.25 -13.03 0.73
CA ILE A 154 19.71 -11.78 0.16
C ILE A 154 18.53 -11.30 0.98
N THR A 155 18.35 -9.99 1.00
CA THR A 155 17.15 -9.32 1.49
C THR A 155 16.72 -8.29 0.45
N PHE A 156 15.62 -7.57 0.69
CA PHE A 156 15.21 -6.49 -0.19
C PHE A 156 15.97 -5.18 0.09
N ASP A 157 16.07 -4.34 -0.93
CA ASP A 157 16.61 -3.00 -0.83
C ASP A 157 15.50 -1.97 -0.85
N GLY A 158 15.58 -0.97 0.06
CA GLY A 158 14.57 0.07 0.22
C GLY A 158 14.11 0.27 1.66
N TRP A 159 12.86 0.67 1.83
CA TRP A 159 12.29 0.95 3.15
C TRP A 159 12.13 -0.31 4.01
N LYS A 160 12.84 -0.36 5.13
CA LYS A 160 13.06 -1.57 5.96
C LYS A 160 11.81 -2.15 6.64
N ARG A 161 10.61 -1.55 6.48
CA ARG A 161 9.39 -2.01 7.17
C ARG A 161 8.41 -2.76 6.27
N LEU A 162 8.73 -2.94 5.00
CA LEU A 162 7.82 -3.56 4.03
C LEU A 162 7.45 -4.99 4.43
N ASP A 163 8.43 -5.80 4.83
CA ASP A 163 8.24 -7.19 5.25
C ASP A 163 7.28 -7.36 6.43
N TYR A 164 7.26 -6.40 7.38
CA TYR A 164 6.34 -6.44 8.53
C TYR A 164 4.89 -6.14 8.14
N ILE A 165 4.66 -5.38 7.09
CA ILE A 165 3.34 -4.82 6.78
C ILE A 165 2.55 -5.76 5.87
N PHE A 166 3.16 -6.29 4.81
CA PHE A 166 2.50 -7.15 3.84
C PHE A 166 2.09 -8.50 4.44
N ASP A 167 1.00 -9.09 3.91
CA ASP A 167 0.49 -10.37 4.41
C ASP A 167 1.28 -11.55 3.89
N LEU A 168 1.87 -11.44 2.71
CA LEU A 168 2.75 -12.43 2.09
C LEU A 168 4.01 -11.75 1.58
N VAL A 169 5.18 -12.30 1.94
CA VAL A 169 6.50 -11.85 1.47
C VAL A 169 7.20 -13.01 0.81
N LEU A 170 7.57 -12.84 -0.46
CA LEU A 170 8.21 -13.85 -1.28
C LEU A 170 9.59 -13.39 -1.77
N GLU A 171 10.58 -14.26 -1.62
CA GLU A 171 11.85 -14.15 -2.32
C GLU A 171 11.76 -14.93 -3.64
N LEU A 172 11.86 -14.20 -4.76
CA LEU A 172 11.89 -14.84 -6.08
C LEU A 172 13.28 -15.25 -6.48
N ARG A 173 13.38 -16.46 -6.99
CA ARG A 173 14.63 -17.08 -7.48
C ARG A 173 14.45 -17.65 -8.88
N LYS A 174 15.50 -17.54 -9.69
CA LYS A 174 15.56 -18.18 -11.00
C LYS A 174 16.34 -19.48 -10.88
N GLN A 175 15.70 -20.61 -11.21
CA GLN A 175 16.37 -21.89 -11.22
C GLN A 175 16.89 -22.27 -12.62
N THR A 176 16.05 -22.04 -13.64
CA THR A 176 16.42 -22.25 -15.06
C THR A 176 15.99 -21.02 -15.87
N PRO A 177 16.33 -20.90 -17.15
CA PRO A 177 15.85 -19.82 -17.99
C PRO A 177 14.32 -19.68 -18.01
N THR A 178 13.57 -20.77 -17.81
CA THR A 178 12.11 -20.82 -17.88
C THR A 178 11.41 -21.01 -16.54
N LYS A 179 12.10 -21.54 -15.51
CA LYS A 179 11.48 -21.84 -14.20
C LYS A 179 11.87 -20.84 -13.15
N ARG A 180 10.86 -20.36 -12.44
CA ARG A 180 10.96 -19.44 -11.30
C ARG A 180 10.45 -20.15 -10.06
N TYR A 181 11.05 -19.84 -8.91
CA TYR A 181 10.62 -20.31 -7.61
C TYR A 181 10.42 -19.12 -6.67
N ALA A 182 9.46 -19.27 -5.81
CA ALA A 182 9.20 -18.34 -4.72
C ALA A 182 9.45 -19.05 -3.38
N LYS A 183 10.29 -18.47 -2.53
CA LYS A 183 10.43 -18.85 -1.14
C LYS A 183 9.55 -17.96 -0.29
N VAL A 184 8.70 -18.55 0.54
CA VAL A 184 7.90 -17.83 1.54
C VAL A 184 8.84 -17.36 2.64
N VAL A 185 9.02 -16.03 2.76
CA VAL A 185 9.89 -15.43 3.78
C VAL A 185 9.07 -15.01 4.99
N LYS A 186 7.80 -14.67 4.77
CA LYS A 186 6.86 -14.32 5.82
C LYS A 186 5.44 -14.46 5.28
N THR A 187 4.54 -14.94 6.11
CA THR A 187 3.15 -15.16 5.74
C THR A 187 2.18 -14.86 6.88
N ARG A 188 0.94 -14.49 6.53
CA ARG A 188 -0.27 -14.51 7.36
C ARG A 188 -1.38 -15.32 6.68
N ILE A 189 -1.04 -16.09 5.65
CA ILE A 189 -1.96 -16.85 4.81
C ILE A 189 -1.60 -18.32 4.95
N GLU A 190 -2.50 -19.14 5.51
CA GLU A 190 -2.25 -20.56 5.86
C GLU A 190 -1.82 -21.40 4.67
N THR A 191 -2.32 -21.10 3.47
CA THR A 191 -1.99 -21.82 2.23
C THR A 191 -0.60 -21.54 1.68
N PHE A 192 0.17 -20.67 2.33
CA PHE A 192 1.58 -20.39 2.05
C PHE A 192 2.42 -20.62 3.32
N PRO A 193 2.79 -21.85 3.64
CA PRO A 193 3.59 -22.15 4.83
C PRO A 193 4.92 -21.41 4.85
N ASP A 194 5.32 -20.91 6.02
CA ASP A 194 6.57 -20.19 6.20
C ASP A 194 7.77 -21.06 5.85
N GLY A 195 8.75 -20.49 5.12
CA GLY A 195 9.94 -21.18 4.65
C GLY A 195 9.74 -22.10 3.44
N GLU A 196 8.50 -22.37 3.02
CA GLU A 196 8.23 -23.20 1.85
C GLU A 196 8.80 -22.56 0.57
N THR A 197 9.24 -23.41 -0.36
CA THR A 197 9.65 -23.02 -1.71
C THR A 197 8.78 -23.73 -2.72
N PHE A 198 8.14 -22.99 -3.62
CA PHE A 198 7.26 -23.54 -4.65
C PHE A 198 7.55 -22.92 -6.01
N GLU A 199 7.15 -23.59 -7.09
CA GLU A 199 7.28 -23.05 -8.44
C GLU A 199 6.35 -21.86 -8.62
N TRP A 200 6.92 -20.69 -8.96
CA TRP A 200 6.16 -19.47 -9.13
C TRP A 200 5.59 -19.36 -10.55
N ASN A 201 4.29 -19.34 -10.63
CA ASN A 201 3.48 -18.93 -11.78
C ASN A 201 2.10 -18.47 -11.27
N TYR A 202 1.28 -17.89 -12.15
CA TYR A 202 -0.05 -17.41 -11.76
C TYR A 202 -0.98 -18.55 -11.31
N ASP A 203 -0.90 -19.73 -11.96
CA ASP A 203 -1.72 -20.87 -11.60
C ASP A 203 -1.40 -21.37 -10.18
N SER A 204 -0.11 -21.49 -9.83
CA SER A 204 0.30 -21.84 -8.47
C SER A 204 -0.18 -20.83 -7.42
N LEU A 205 -0.25 -19.55 -7.79
CA LEU A 205 -0.83 -18.52 -6.91
C LEU A 205 -2.34 -18.73 -6.74
N THR A 206 -3.08 -18.98 -7.83
CA THR A 206 -4.55 -19.15 -7.78
C THR A 206 -4.98 -20.44 -7.09
N GLU A 207 -4.18 -21.51 -7.16
CA GLU A 207 -4.40 -22.74 -6.41
C GLU A 207 -4.29 -22.54 -4.91
N ARG A 208 -3.44 -21.61 -4.46
CA ARG A 208 -3.16 -21.34 -3.03
C ARG A 208 -3.98 -20.16 -2.50
N PHE A 209 -4.25 -19.17 -3.33
CA PHE A 209 -5.09 -18.02 -3.01
C PHE A 209 -6.34 -18.05 -3.89
N SER A 210 -7.50 -17.75 -3.32
CA SER A 210 -8.77 -17.85 -4.05
C SER A 210 -8.78 -17.03 -5.34
N GLN A 211 -8.99 -17.68 -6.49
CA GLN A 211 -9.11 -17.00 -7.78
C GLN A 211 -10.28 -16.01 -7.77
N SER A 212 -11.40 -16.36 -7.18
CA SER A 212 -12.57 -15.47 -7.08
C SER A 212 -12.27 -14.19 -6.32
N GLU A 213 -11.38 -14.23 -5.32
CA GLU A 213 -10.94 -13.05 -4.59
C GLU A 213 -9.97 -12.19 -5.39
N LEU A 214 -9.05 -12.82 -6.14
CA LEU A 214 -8.14 -12.09 -7.04
C LEU A 214 -8.92 -11.37 -8.14
N GLU A 215 -10.00 -12.00 -8.64
CA GLU A 215 -10.83 -11.50 -9.74
C GLU A 215 -11.98 -10.57 -9.29
N ARG A 216 -12.19 -10.41 -7.99
CA ARG A 216 -13.27 -9.58 -7.44
C ARG A 216 -13.09 -8.11 -7.85
N GLN A 217 -14.18 -7.43 -8.20
CA GLN A 217 -14.17 -5.99 -8.47
C GLN A 217 -13.81 -5.21 -7.21
N ALA A 218 -13.07 -4.12 -7.38
CA ALA A 218 -12.73 -3.21 -6.30
C ALA A 218 -13.97 -2.40 -5.86
N ASP A 219 -14.14 -2.26 -4.54
CA ASP A 219 -15.09 -1.33 -3.98
C ASP A 219 -14.41 0.04 -3.81
N THR A 220 -15.06 1.10 -4.26
CA THR A 220 -14.60 2.47 -4.04
C THR A 220 -14.99 2.96 -2.65
N ILE A 221 -14.15 3.78 -2.06
CA ILE A 221 -14.44 4.49 -0.81
C ILE A 221 -14.66 5.97 -1.11
N THR A 222 -15.71 6.53 -0.54
CA THR A 222 -15.93 7.98 -0.60
C THR A 222 -15.04 8.64 0.45
N THR A 223 -14.11 9.50 0.03
CA THR A 223 -13.29 10.30 0.95
C THR A 223 -14.05 11.51 1.48
N ALA A 224 -13.52 12.11 2.54
CA ALA A 224 -14.08 13.32 3.13
C ALA A 224 -14.21 14.44 2.09
N THR A 225 -15.36 15.07 2.05
CA THR A 225 -15.61 16.20 1.13
C THR A 225 -14.86 17.45 1.58
N ALA A 226 -14.65 18.40 0.67
CA ALA A 226 -14.05 19.69 1.00
C ALA A 226 -14.81 20.42 2.12
N ASP A 227 -16.15 20.33 2.11
CA ASP A 227 -17.00 20.93 3.14
C ASP A 227 -16.77 20.26 4.50
N GLN A 228 -16.73 18.93 4.55
CA GLN A 228 -16.42 18.20 5.79
C GLN A 228 -15.03 18.56 6.33
N LEU A 229 -14.03 18.70 5.46
CA LEU A 229 -12.68 19.08 5.87
C LEU A 229 -12.64 20.49 6.45
N ALA A 230 -13.31 21.45 5.79
CA ALA A 230 -13.43 22.83 6.26
C ALA A 230 -14.17 22.88 7.61
N GLU A 231 -15.26 22.13 7.76
CA GLU A 231 -16.02 22.05 8.99
C GLU A 231 -15.20 21.46 10.15
N ILE A 232 -14.44 20.37 9.92
CA ILE A 232 -13.53 19.81 10.91
C ILE A 232 -12.49 20.84 11.36
N GLN A 233 -11.88 21.58 10.41
CA GLN A 233 -10.91 22.62 10.73
C GLN A 233 -11.52 23.70 11.61
N VAL A 234 -12.70 24.20 11.26
CA VAL A 234 -13.40 25.26 12.03
C VAL A 234 -13.79 24.74 13.42
N LEU A 235 -14.34 23.53 13.52
CA LEU A 235 -14.82 22.99 14.79
C LEU A 235 -13.65 22.62 15.73
N SER A 236 -12.55 22.11 15.20
CA SER A 236 -11.38 21.75 15.98
C SER A 236 -10.72 22.93 16.71
N THR A 237 -10.84 24.15 16.16
CA THR A 237 -10.31 25.35 16.81
C THR A 237 -11.20 25.89 17.94
N LYS A 238 -12.45 25.42 18.03
CA LYS A 238 -13.41 25.87 19.06
C LYS A 238 -13.33 25.08 20.37
N LEU A 239 -12.60 23.97 20.40
CA LEU A 239 -12.36 23.17 21.59
C LEU A 239 -10.87 23.23 21.99
N ALA A 240 -10.60 23.32 23.28
CA ALA A 240 -9.23 23.40 23.78
C ALA A 240 -8.37 22.17 23.40
N ASP A 241 -8.97 20.99 23.33
CA ASP A 241 -8.36 19.71 22.94
C ASP A 241 -8.70 19.29 21.50
N GLY A 242 -9.30 20.17 20.71
CA GLY A 242 -9.84 19.82 19.40
C GLY A 242 -8.78 19.32 18.41
N LEU A 243 -7.61 19.94 18.36
CA LEU A 243 -6.50 19.47 17.50
C LEU A 243 -5.94 18.12 17.96
N GLU A 244 -5.83 17.90 19.28
CA GLU A 244 -5.40 16.62 19.84
C GLU A 244 -6.40 15.50 19.50
N PHE A 245 -7.69 15.82 19.55
CA PHE A 245 -8.75 14.90 19.13
C PHE A 245 -8.65 14.54 17.65
N VAL A 246 -8.40 15.51 16.76
CA VAL A 246 -8.16 15.28 15.32
C VAL A 246 -7.00 14.32 15.14
N ASP A 247 -5.86 14.58 15.75
CA ASP A 247 -4.67 13.72 15.67
C ASP A 247 -4.94 12.29 16.16
N LYS A 248 -5.70 12.16 17.23
CA LYS A 248 -6.11 10.86 17.77
C LYS A 248 -7.00 10.09 16.79
N CYS A 249 -7.93 10.77 16.14
CA CYS A 249 -8.81 10.18 15.13
C CYS A 249 -8.00 9.76 13.88
N MET A 250 -7.10 10.61 13.40
CA MET A 250 -6.22 10.30 12.27
C MET A 250 -5.33 9.08 12.56
N ARG A 251 -4.72 9.04 13.75
CA ARG A 251 -3.94 7.87 14.20
C ARG A 251 -4.78 6.59 14.23
N LYS A 252 -6.01 6.67 14.74
CA LYS A 252 -6.95 5.54 14.77
C LYS A 252 -7.36 5.08 13.38
N ALA A 253 -7.60 6.02 12.47
CA ALA A 253 -7.92 5.76 11.06
C ALA A 253 -6.68 5.30 10.25
N LYS A 254 -5.48 5.41 10.83
CA LYS A 254 -4.18 5.15 10.15
C LYS A 254 -3.98 6.01 8.90
N VAL A 255 -4.43 7.25 8.95
CA VAL A 255 -4.24 8.24 7.89
C VAL A 255 -3.23 9.30 8.31
N ALA A 256 -2.53 9.87 7.34
CA ALA A 256 -1.55 10.93 7.59
C ALA A 256 -2.13 12.33 7.37
N GLN A 257 -3.22 12.45 6.62
CA GLN A 257 -3.91 13.71 6.33
C GLN A 257 -5.42 13.56 6.51
N LEU A 258 -6.10 14.65 6.84
CA LEU A 258 -7.56 14.69 6.95
C LEU A 258 -8.25 14.27 5.64
N ALA A 259 -7.70 14.67 4.50
CA ALA A 259 -8.21 14.30 3.18
C ALA A 259 -8.20 12.79 2.88
N ASP A 260 -7.45 11.99 3.66
CA ASP A 260 -7.42 10.55 3.54
C ASP A 260 -8.49 9.84 4.41
N LEU A 261 -9.28 10.59 5.18
CA LEU A 261 -10.44 10.05 5.90
C LEU A 261 -11.55 9.69 4.93
N THR A 262 -12.34 8.66 5.27
CA THR A 262 -13.60 8.43 4.57
C THR A 262 -14.65 9.46 5.00
N THR A 263 -15.66 9.69 4.14
CA THR A 263 -16.82 10.55 4.45
C THR A 263 -17.44 10.18 5.80
N GLU A 264 -17.57 8.86 6.08
CA GLU A 264 -18.12 8.37 7.34
C GLU A 264 -17.22 8.71 8.54
N GLN A 265 -15.89 8.60 8.38
CA GLN A 265 -14.93 8.94 9.44
C GLN A 265 -14.94 10.43 9.73
N ALA A 266 -14.97 11.26 8.67
CA ALA A 266 -15.07 12.70 8.78
C ALA A 266 -16.39 13.12 9.48
N GLN A 267 -17.51 12.54 9.08
CA GLN A 267 -18.81 12.81 9.69
C GLN A 267 -18.84 12.47 11.19
N LYS A 268 -18.28 11.34 11.58
CA LYS A 268 -18.16 10.97 13.02
C LYS A 268 -17.33 11.97 13.82
N MET A 269 -16.31 12.58 13.21
CA MET A 269 -15.53 13.65 13.87
C MET A 269 -16.36 14.92 14.02
N ILE A 270 -17.07 15.32 12.98
CA ILE A 270 -17.99 16.49 13.00
C ILE A 270 -19.07 16.29 14.08
N ASP A 271 -19.73 15.15 14.09
CA ASP A 271 -20.77 14.82 15.06
C ASP A 271 -20.24 14.88 16.52
N HIS A 272 -19.00 14.41 16.72
CA HIS A 272 -18.35 14.52 18.04
C HIS A 272 -18.12 15.97 18.44
N PHE A 273 -17.61 16.81 17.53
CA PHE A 273 -17.38 18.24 17.81
C PHE A 273 -18.70 18.96 18.08
N ILE A 274 -19.71 18.74 17.27
CA ILE A 274 -21.06 19.34 17.46
C ILE A 274 -21.59 18.99 18.85
N LYS A 275 -21.50 17.71 19.23
CA LYS A 275 -21.95 17.24 20.54
C LYS A 275 -21.14 17.87 21.68
N SER A 276 -19.83 17.95 21.57
CA SER A 276 -18.94 18.50 22.60
C SER A 276 -19.10 20.02 22.78
N LEU A 277 -19.45 20.72 21.70
CA LEU A 277 -19.72 22.16 21.71
C LEU A 277 -21.17 22.52 22.10
N GLY A 278 -22.04 21.52 22.32
CA GLY A 278 -23.47 21.76 22.61
C GLY A 278 -24.23 22.37 21.43
N LEU A 279 -23.65 22.31 20.23
CA LEU A 279 -24.32 22.78 19.01
C LEU A 279 -25.37 21.73 18.60
N GLY A 280 -26.65 22.14 18.55
CA GLY A 280 -27.74 21.26 18.08
C GLY A 280 -27.43 20.77 16.66
N LYS A 281 -27.93 19.56 16.29
CA LYS A 281 -27.75 19.04 14.92
C LYS A 281 -28.17 20.09 13.90
N PRO A 282 -27.38 20.32 12.82
CA PRO A 282 -27.82 21.15 11.73
C PRO A 282 -29.13 20.58 11.16
N VAL A 283 -30.15 21.44 11.08
CA VAL A 283 -31.42 21.14 10.40
C VAL A 283 -31.10 21.08 8.90
N GLY A 284 -31.01 19.90 8.32
CA GLY A 284 -30.84 19.77 6.87
C GLY A 284 -30.12 18.52 6.40
N ALA A 285 -30.59 17.35 6.79
CA ALA A 285 -30.35 16.14 6.00
C ALA A 285 -31.73 15.57 5.61
N THR A 286 -32.28 16.10 4.53
CA THR A 286 -33.40 15.49 3.82
C THR A 286 -32.94 14.17 3.23
N LYS A 287 -33.81 13.16 3.40
CA LYS A 287 -33.69 11.77 2.98
C LYS A 287 -33.36 11.58 1.51
#